data_10a83607fbd2ccf5649d9707ccfa8367
#
_entry.id   10a83607fbd2ccf5649d9707ccfa8367
#
_cell.length_a   1.000
_cell.length_b   1.000
_cell.length_c   1.000
_cell.angle_alpha   90.00
_cell.angle_beta   90.00
_cell.angle_gamma   90.00
#
_symmetry.space_group_name_H-M   'P 1'
#
loop_
_entity.id
_entity.type
_entity.pdbx_description
1 polymer ?
#
loop_
_entity_poly.entity_id
_entity_poly.type
_entity_poly.pdbx_seq_one_letter_code
_entity_poly.pdbx_strand_id
1 'polypeptide(L)'
;MRTVLGHKHAQRMIALAGVCTTLDMAGPLEDILTSIPGSGAGVNIAILDAARAGQTLTSSRPSQQEQSDFLDRTLENGGIGIKLLGGHFPMDVDISENFIELANQKKSWIAWHVGSTAHGSNIEGFREAVAAAKDNFLHIAHINSYCRGQISNETDEALEAISLLKTHPNIFSESYLSPLNGTRLVVQND
;
A
#
# COMPACT_ATOMS: atom_id res chain seq x y z
N MET A 1 -5.83 10.52 10.42
CA MET A 1 -4.36 10.44 10.58
C MET A 1 -3.76 11.10 9.35
N ARG A 2 -3.11 12.23 9.49
CA ARG A 2 -2.52 12.92 8.32
C ARG A 2 -1.30 12.14 7.83
N THR A 3 -1.19 11.95 6.53
CA THR A 3 -0.01 11.34 5.91
C THR A 3 1.21 12.26 6.05
N VAL A 4 2.40 11.72 5.78
CA VAL A 4 3.65 12.50 5.77
C VAL A 4 3.52 13.68 4.78
N LEU A 5 2.93 13.45 3.61
CA LEU A 5 2.72 14.47 2.58
C LEU A 5 1.67 15.53 2.98
N GLY A 6 0.80 15.24 3.93
CA GLY A 6 -0.11 16.22 4.54
C GLY A 6 0.58 17.24 5.46
N HIS A 7 1.91 17.16 5.62
CA HIS A 7 2.69 18.07 6.47
C HIS A 7 3.62 18.96 5.64
N LYS A 8 3.48 20.27 5.79
CA LYS A 8 4.29 21.29 5.11
C LYS A 8 5.81 21.05 5.21
N HIS A 9 6.29 20.65 6.39
CA HIS A 9 7.72 20.41 6.60
C HIS A 9 8.22 19.18 5.82
N ALA A 10 7.42 18.11 5.73
CA ALA A 10 7.81 16.91 5.02
C ALA A 10 7.96 17.18 3.51
N GLN A 11 7.01 17.89 2.90
CA GLN A 11 7.10 18.27 1.49
C GLN A 11 8.34 19.11 1.20
N ARG A 12 8.67 20.07 2.07
CA ARG A 12 9.88 20.87 1.94
C ARG A 12 11.15 20.00 2.02
N MET A 13 11.21 19.06 2.96
CA MET A 13 12.37 18.18 3.10
C MET A 13 12.54 17.25 1.90
N ILE A 14 11.46 16.71 1.37
CA ILE A 14 11.46 15.88 0.15
C ILE A 14 12.00 16.68 -1.04
N ALA A 15 11.52 17.91 -1.23
CA ALA A 15 12.00 18.80 -2.29
C ALA A 15 13.49 19.16 -2.12
N LEU A 16 13.93 19.46 -0.90
CA LEU A 16 15.35 19.74 -0.60
C LEU A 16 16.25 18.53 -0.82
N ALA A 17 15.73 17.32 -0.70
CA ALA A 17 16.44 16.08 -1.02
C ALA A 17 16.51 15.80 -2.54
N GLY A 18 16.01 16.71 -3.38
CA GLY A 18 16.04 16.58 -4.85
C GLY A 18 14.95 15.69 -5.43
N VAL A 19 13.96 15.30 -4.63
CA VAL A 19 12.82 14.49 -5.10
C VAL A 19 11.80 15.40 -5.79
N CYS A 20 11.50 15.10 -7.05
CA CYS A 20 10.57 15.88 -7.86
C CYS A 20 9.15 15.29 -7.90
N THR A 21 9.02 13.99 -7.64
CA THR A 21 7.74 13.28 -7.69
C THR A 21 7.67 12.25 -6.56
N THR A 22 6.54 12.18 -5.89
CA THR A 22 6.27 11.22 -4.81
C THR A 22 4.99 10.44 -5.07
N LEU A 23 4.95 9.20 -4.62
CA LEU A 23 3.74 8.39 -4.55
C LEU A 23 3.36 8.21 -3.08
N ASP A 24 2.24 8.80 -2.67
CA ASP A 24 1.67 8.53 -1.34
C ASP A 24 0.87 7.22 -1.38
N MET A 25 1.24 6.29 -0.53
CA MET A 25 0.59 4.98 -0.38
C MET A 25 -0.07 4.81 1.00
N ALA A 26 -0.23 5.91 1.73
CA ALA A 26 -0.76 5.85 3.09
C ALA A 26 -2.18 6.42 3.20
N GLY A 27 -2.64 7.27 2.27
CA GLY A 27 -3.98 7.84 2.24
C GLY A 27 -4.57 8.21 3.63
N PRO A 28 -5.85 8.49 3.80
CA PRO A 28 -6.85 8.64 2.73
C PRO A 28 -6.55 9.79 1.77
N LEU A 29 -7.04 9.64 0.54
CA LEU A 29 -6.90 10.65 -0.52
C LEU A 29 -7.37 12.04 -0.07
N GLU A 30 -8.52 12.12 0.58
CA GLU A 30 -9.12 13.35 1.06
C GLU A 30 -8.21 14.12 2.04
N ASP A 31 -7.53 13.42 2.95
CA ASP A 31 -6.62 14.03 3.92
C ASP A 31 -5.45 14.74 3.22
N ILE A 32 -4.96 14.17 2.13
CA ILE A 32 -3.87 14.76 1.33
C ILE A 32 -4.41 15.96 0.56
N LEU A 33 -5.51 15.79 -0.17
CA LEU A 33 -6.10 16.86 -0.99
C LEU A 33 -6.48 18.08 -0.15
N THR A 34 -7.03 17.89 1.04
CA THR A 34 -7.39 19.01 1.93
C THR A 34 -6.17 19.71 2.55
N SER A 35 -5.02 19.05 2.60
CA SER A 35 -3.79 19.65 3.15
C SER A 35 -3.04 20.53 2.15
N ILE A 36 -3.15 20.26 0.85
CA ILE A 36 -2.41 20.94 -0.22
C ILE A 36 -2.73 22.44 -0.30
N PRO A 37 -4.01 22.91 -0.27
CA PRO A 37 -4.32 24.33 -0.40
C PRO A 37 -3.66 25.21 0.67
N GLY A 38 -3.49 24.69 1.88
CA GLY A 38 -2.91 25.43 3.00
C GLY A 38 -1.38 25.37 3.08
N SER A 39 -0.75 24.36 2.48
CA SER A 39 0.70 24.11 2.61
C SER A 39 1.43 24.19 1.27
N GLY A 40 0.73 24.15 0.16
CA GLY A 40 1.31 23.98 -1.16
C GLY A 40 1.84 22.57 -1.38
N ALA A 41 2.18 22.24 -2.63
CA ALA A 41 2.92 21.05 -2.98
C ALA A 41 4.26 21.46 -3.59
N GLY A 42 5.37 21.16 -2.93
CA GLY A 42 6.71 21.46 -3.45
C GLY A 42 7.21 20.44 -4.47
N VAL A 43 6.45 19.36 -4.69
CA VAL A 43 6.75 18.22 -5.57
C VAL A 43 5.48 17.75 -6.25
N ASN A 44 5.60 16.98 -7.34
CA ASN A 44 4.46 16.26 -7.89
C ASN A 44 4.03 15.15 -6.93
N ILE A 45 2.74 15.00 -6.70
CA ILE A 45 2.19 13.99 -5.78
C ILE A 45 1.21 13.12 -6.55
N ALA A 46 1.49 11.82 -6.62
CA ALA A 46 0.52 10.79 -6.96
C ALA A 46 0.01 10.14 -5.67
N ILE A 47 -1.25 9.70 -5.66
CA ILE A 47 -1.89 9.20 -4.45
C ILE A 47 -2.58 7.88 -4.74
N LEU A 48 -2.29 6.87 -3.91
CA LEU A 48 -3.10 5.67 -3.78
C LEU A 48 -4.00 5.82 -2.55
N ASP A 49 -5.30 5.73 -2.74
CA ASP A 49 -6.22 5.79 -1.61
C ASP A 49 -6.17 4.49 -0.80
N ALA A 50 -6.15 4.61 0.51
CA ALA A 50 -5.97 3.46 1.38
C ALA A 50 -7.31 2.79 1.72
N ALA A 51 -7.43 1.51 1.40
CA ALA A 51 -8.55 0.68 1.78
C ALA A 51 -8.48 0.37 3.29
N ARG A 52 -9.33 1.02 4.08
CA ARG A 52 -9.35 0.92 5.55
C ARG A 52 -10.75 0.63 6.06
N ALA A 53 -10.92 -0.55 6.65
CA ALA A 53 -12.15 -0.91 7.34
C ALA A 53 -12.53 0.13 8.42
N GLY A 54 -13.78 0.56 8.43
CA GLY A 54 -14.29 1.56 9.38
C GLY A 54 -13.90 3.01 9.07
N GLN A 55 -13.22 3.28 7.94
CA GLN A 55 -12.82 4.62 7.50
C GLN A 55 -13.22 4.86 6.03
N THR A 56 -12.44 4.34 5.09
CA THR A 56 -12.72 4.44 3.65
C THR A 56 -13.66 3.34 3.14
N LEU A 57 -13.75 2.25 3.87
CA LEU A 57 -14.66 1.13 3.69
C LEU A 57 -15.51 0.92 4.95
N THR A 58 -16.71 0.37 4.79
CA THR A 58 -17.62 0.12 5.93
C THR A 58 -17.12 -1.00 6.83
N SER A 59 -16.43 -2.00 6.28
CA SER A 59 -15.93 -3.15 7.03
C SER A 59 -14.68 -3.77 6.37
N SER A 60 -14.11 -4.80 6.99
CA SER A 60 -13.03 -5.61 6.40
C SER A 60 -13.54 -6.60 5.33
N ARG A 61 -14.84 -6.72 5.16
CA ARG A 61 -15.49 -7.52 4.12
C ARG A 61 -16.47 -6.66 3.29
N PRO A 62 -15.96 -5.66 2.55
CA PRO A 62 -16.80 -4.83 1.70
C PRO A 62 -17.41 -5.66 0.57
N SER A 63 -18.63 -5.34 0.17
CA SER A 63 -19.24 -5.94 -1.01
C SER A 63 -18.47 -5.58 -2.28
N GLN A 64 -18.61 -6.37 -3.35
CA GLN A 64 -18.00 -6.05 -4.64
C GLN A 64 -18.43 -4.68 -5.16
N GLN A 65 -19.67 -4.29 -4.94
CA GLN A 65 -20.18 -2.96 -5.30
C GLN A 65 -19.43 -1.87 -4.51
N GLU A 66 -19.28 -2.03 -3.20
CA GLU A 66 -18.54 -1.08 -2.37
C GLU A 66 -17.07 -0.94 -2.80
N GLN A 67 -16.42 -2.06 -3.18
CA GLN A 67 -15.07 -2.05 -3.72
C GLN A 67 -14.98 -1.27 -5.03
N SER A 68 -15.95 -1.47 -5.93
CA SER A 68 -16.04 -0.72 -7.19
C SER A 68 -16.26 0.76 -6.94
N ASP A 69 -17.22 1.12 -6.09
CA ASP A 69 -17.55 2.50 -5.76
C ASP A 69 -16.38 3.22 -5.09
N PHE A 70 -15.62 2.51 -4.25
CA PHE A 70 -14.42 3.05 -3.61
C PHE A 70 -13.35 3.38 -4.65
N LEU A 71 -13.05 2.47 -5.57
CA LEU A 71 -12.07 2.71 -6.62
C LEU A 71 -12.52 3.81 -7.59
N ASP A 72 -13.80 3.82 -8.00
CA ASP A 72 -14.34 4.85 -8.87
C ASP A 72 -14.22 6.23 -8.25
N ARG A 73 -14.67 6.39 -7.00
CA ARG A 73 -14.54 7.62 -6.25
C ARG A 73 -13.07 8.07 -6.11
N THR A 74 -12.16 7.12 -5.89
CA THR A 74 -10.73 7.42 -5.81
C THR A 74 -10.21 8.02 -7.13
N LEU A 75 -10.53 7.41 -8.26
CA LEU A 75 -10.08 7.86 -9.58
C LEU A 75 -10.73 9.20 -9.97
N GLU A 76 -12.03 9.37 -9.72
CA GLU A 76 -12.76 10.62 -9.97
C GLU A 76 -12.20 11.79 -9.18
N ASN A 77 -11.69 11.56 -7.98
CA ASN A 77 -11.08 12.59 -7.14
C ASN A 77 -9.56 12.77 -7.37
N GLY A 78 -9.01 12.17 -8.44
CA GLY A 78 -7.62 12.38 -8.87
C GLY A 78 -6.60 11.46 -8.21
N GLY A 79 -7.00 10.44 -7.47
CA GLY A 79 -6.13 9.33 -7.10
C GLY A 79 -5.78 8.48 -8.33
N ILE A 80 -4.65 7.79 -8.31
CA ILE A 80 -4.22 6.92 -9.42
C ILE A 80 -4.51 5.44 -9.18
N GLY A 81 -5.07 5.10 -8.03
CA GLY A 81 -5.38 3.74 -7.63
C GLY A 81 -5.51 3.59 -6.12
N ILE A 82 -5.40 2.36 -5.65
CA ILE A 82 -5.66 2.01 -4.25
C ILE A 82 -4.48 1.30 -3.59
N LYS A 83 -4.45 1.39 -2.26
CA LYS A 83 -3.51 0.70 -1.38
C LYS A 83 -4.24 -0.22 -0.43
N LEU A 84 -3.88 -1.51 -0.44
CA LEU A 84 -4.26 -2.47 0.59
C LEU A 84 -3.23 -2.44 1.73
N LEU A 85 -3.69 -2.43 2.98
CA LEU A 85 -2.87 -2.25 4.19
C LEU A 85 -2.95 -3.49 5.10
N GLY A 86 -2.56 -4.66 4.59
CA GLY A 86 -2.73 -5.94 5.28
C GLY A 86 -2.07 -6.03 6.66
N GLY A 87 -0.97 -5.31 6.90
CA GLY A 87 -0.34 -5.27 8.22
C GLY A 87 -1.11 -4.49 9.29
N HIS A 88 -2.07 -3.63 8.90
CA HIS A 88 -2.83 -2.78 9.82
C HIS A 88 -4.34 -2.95 9.71
N PHE A 89 -4.83 -3.24 8.52
CA PHE A 89 -6.24 -3.44 8.19
C PHE A 89 -6.38 -4.71 7.35
N PRO A 90 -6.08 -5.89 7.93
CA PRO A 90 -6.14 -7.14 7.18
C PRO A 90 -7.56 -7.42 6.71
N MET A 91 -7.64 -7.89 5.48
CA MET A 91 -8.86 -8.41 4.86
C MET A 91 -8.63 -9.87 4.47
N ASP A 92 -9.71 -10.60 4.22
CA ASP A 92 -9.59 -11.93 3.67
C ASP A 92 -8.99 -11.87 2.26
N VAL A 93 -8.28 -12.93 1.87
CA VAL A 93 -7.56 -12.94 0.59
C VAL A 93 -8.49 -12.76 -0.60
N ASP A 94 -9.69 -13.33 -0.58
CA ASP A 94 -10.70 -13.19 -1.63
C ASP A 94 -11.13 -11.72 -1.86
N ILE A 95 -11.19 -10.92 -0.80
CA ILE A 95 -11.46 -9.48 -0.89
C ILE A 95 -10.29 -8.76 -1.57
N SER A 96 -9.06 -9.14 -1.19
CA SER A 96 -7.85 -8.58 -1.80
C SER A 96 -7.72 -8.96 -3.28
N GLU A 97 -8.03 -10.22 -3.64
CA GLU A 97 -8.10 -10.68 -5.04
C GLU A 97 -9.08 -9.86 -5.87
N ASN A 98 -10.29 -9.63 -5.34
CA ASN A 98 -11.30 -8.82 -6.03
C ASN A 98 -10.81 -7.38 -6.27
N PHE A 99 -10.13 -6.75 -5.30
CA PHE A 99 -9.53 -5.43 -5.49
C PHE A 99 -8.43 -5.43 -6.56
N ILE A 100 -7.58 -6.47 -6.59
CA ILE A 100 -6.52 -6.60 -7.59
C ILE A 100 -7.13 -6.73 -8.99
N GLU A 101 -8.10 -7.60 -9.15
CA GLU A 101 -8.80 -7.79 -10.43
C GLU A 101 -9.49 -6.51 -10.89
N LEU A 102 -10.25 -5.86 -10.01
CA LEU A 102 -10.97 -4.62 -10.30
C LEU A 102 -10.03 -3.49 -10.72
N ALA A 103 -8.91 -3.31 -10.01
CA ALA A 103 -7.92 -2.29 -10.33
C ALA A 103 -7.31 -2.53 -11.72
N ASN A 104 -7.01 -3.79 -12.07
CA ASN A 104 -6.49 -4.16 -13.38
C ASN A 104 -7.52 -3.94 -14.49
N GLN A 105 -8.78 -4.30 -14.29
CA GLN A 105 -9.87 -4.03 -15.24
C GLN A 105 -10.00 -2.53 -15.53
N LYS A 106 -9.87 -1.69 -14.51
CA LYS A 106 -9.94 -0.22 -14.64
C LYS A 106 -8.60 0.43 -15.01
N LYS A 107 -7.53 -0.37 -15.24
CA LYS A 107 -6.17 0.10 -15.56
C LYS A 107 -5.65 1.12 -14.55
N SER A 108 -5.98 0.94 -13.28
CA SER A 108 -5.52 1.73 -12.16
C SER A 108 -4.40 1.02 -11.40
N TRP A 109 -3.64 1.77 -10.62
CA TRP A 109 -2.58 1.21 -9.81
C TRP A 109 -3.14 0.50 -8.58
N ILE A 110 -2.59 -0.67 -8.25
CA ILE A 110 -2.86 -1.34 -7.00
C ILE A 110 -1.56 -1.69 -6.29
N ALA A 111 -1.46 -1.31 -5.02
CA ALA A 111 -0.34 -1.67 -4.18
C ALA A 111 -0.82 -2.37 -2.90
N TRP A 112 -0.06 -3.35 -2.44
CA TRP A 112 -0.39 -4.11 -1.23
C TRP A 112 0.78 -4.16 -0.25
N HIS A 113 0.58 -3.63 0.96
CA HIS A 113 1.34 -4.04 2.14
C HIS A 113 0.77 -5.38 2.55
N VAL A 114 1.47 -6.47 2.24
CA VAL A 114 0.91 -7.82 2.34
C VAL A 114 0.55 -8.21 3.76
N GLY A 115 -0.40 -9.11 3.85
CA GLY A 115 -1.01 -9.64 5.04
C GLY A 115 -2.52 -9.73 4.86
N SER A 116 -3.08 -10.82 5.32
CA SER A 116 -4.51 -11.11 5.33
C SER A 116 -4.96 -11.51 6.72
N THR A 117 -6.24 -11.89 6.86
CA THR A 117 -6.73 -12.51 8.10
C THR A 117 -6.14 -13.89 8.35
N ALA A 118 -5.59 -14.56 7.33
CA ALA A 118 -4.97 -15.88 7.42
C ALA A 118 -3.45 -15.80 7.67
N HIS A 119 -2.75 -14.89 6.97
CA HIS A 119 -1.30 -14.77 7.04
C HIS A 119 -0.89 -13.34 7.40
N GLY A 120 0.09 -13.22 8.29
CA GLY A 120 0.64 -11.94 8.70
C GLY A 120 1.47 -11.25 7.60
N SER A 121 2.04 -10.11 7.96
CA SER A 121 2.96 -9.35 7.12
C SER A 121 4.36 -9.96 7.16
N ASN A 122 4.54 -11.14 6.58
CA ASN A 122 5.74 -11.97 6.54
C ASN A 122 5.85 -12.69 5.18
N ILE A 123 6.78 -13.63 5.04
CA ILE A 123 7.00 -14.36 3.79
C ILE A 123 5.81 -15.25 3.38
N GLU A 124 5.00 -15.74 4.32
CA GLU A 124 3.78 -16.50 4.00
C GLU A 124 2.73 -15.58 3.37
N GLY A 125 2.51 -14.39 3.95
CA GLY A 125 1.67 -13.37 3.35
C GLY A 125 2.17 -12.91 1.98
N PHE A 126 3.49 -12.87 1.78
CA PHE A 126 4.08 -12.58 0.46
C PHE A 126 3.73 -13.65 -0.57
N ARG A 127 3.85 -14.94 -0.23
CA ARG A 127 3.43 -16.07 -1.08
C ARG A 127 1.94 -15.97 -1.43
N GLU A 128 1.12 -15.68 -0.43
CA GLU A 128 -0.33 -15.51 -0.61
C GLU A 128 -0.63 -14.36 -1.58
N ALA A 129 0.05 -13.21 -1.45
CA ALA A 129 -0.14 -12.07 -2.34
C ALA A 129 0.30 -12.37 -3.78
N VAL A 130 1.39 -13.12 -3.96
CA VAL A 130 1.83 -13.60 -5.29
C VAL A 130 0.77 -14.50 -5.92
N ALA A 131 0.23 -15.44 -5.15
CA ALA A 131 -0.83 -16.33 -5.63
C ALA A 131 -2.13 -15.58 -5.95
N ALA A 132 -2.51 -14.60 -5.12
CA ALA A 132 -3.69 -13.76 -5.31
C ALA A 132 -3.61 -12.87 -6.55
N ALA A 133 -2.41 -12.46 -6.96
CA ALA A 133 -2.23 -11.62 -8.16
C ALA A 133 -2.59 -12.35 -9.44
N LYS A 134 -2.40 -13.68 -9.51
CA LYS A 134 -2.60 -14.44 -10.75
C LYS A 134 -1.82 -13.78 -11.91
N ASP A 135 -2.50 -13.47 -13.01
CA ASP A 135 -1.93 -12.75 -14.16
C ASP A 135 -2.10 -11.22 -14.07
N ASN A 136 -2.69 -10.72 -12.98
CA ASN A 136 -2.93 -9.30 -12.79
C ASN A 136 -1.66 -8.59 -12.31
N PHE A 137 -1.51 -7.32 -12.70
CA PHE A 137 -0.49 -6.45 -12.15
C PHE A 137 -0.72 -6.22 -10.66
N LEU A 138 0.35 -6.36 -9.88
CA LEU A 138 0.35 -6.04 -8.45
C LEU A 138 1.67 -5.41 -8.05
N HIS A 139 1.60 -4.28 -7.34
CA HIS A 139 2.73 -3.69 -6.63
C HIS A 139 2.73 -4.21 -5.19
N ILE A 140 3.62 -5.13 -4.87
CA ILE A 140 3.88 -5.53 -3.48
C ILE A 140 4.84 -4.51 -2.88
N ALA A 141 4.35 -3.68 -1.97
CA ALA A 141 5.13 -2.61 -1.39
C ALA A 141 6.24 -3.14 -0.45
N HIS A 142 7.42 -2.51 -0.48
CA HIS A 142 8.54 -2.67 0.47
C HIS A 142 8.85 -4.13 0.84
N ILE A 143 9.33 -4.91 -0.13
CA ILE A 143 9.62 -6.36 -0.02
C ILE A 143 10.39 -6.75 1.26
N ASN A 144 11.32 -5.91 1.71
CA ASN A 144 12.11 -6.17 2.92
C ASN A 144 11.27 -6.20 4.21
N SER A 145 10.03 -5.74 4.18
CA SER A 145 9.11 -5.86 5.33
C SER A 145 8.67 -7.30 5.60
N TYR A 146 8.80 -8.18 4.62
CA TYR A 146 8.32 -9.56 4.68
C TYR A 146 9.43 -10.59 4.88
N CYS A 147 10.70 -10.14 4.84
CA CYS A 147 11.88 -10.97 4.92
C CYS A 147 12.68 -10.65 6.20
N ARG A 148 12.03 -10.83 7.36
CA ARG A 148 12.58 -10.45 8.67
C ARG A 148 12.90 -11.64 9.56
N GLY A 149 12.98 -12.83 9.00
CA GLY A 149 13.28 -14.04 9.76
C GLY A 149 12.15 -14.46 10.69
N GLN A 150 10.89 -14.22 10.31
CA GLN A 150 9.73 -14.58 11.14
C GLN A 150 9.31 -16.04 10.96
N ILE A 151 9.54 -16.60 9.80
CA ILE A 151 9.15 -17.97 9.43
C ILE A 151 10.40 -18.85 9.23
N SER A 152 11.42 -18.32 8.54
CA SER A 152 12.73 -18.94 8.39
C SER A 152 13.81 -17.90 8.73
N ASN A 153 15.05 -18.05 8.24
CA ASN A 153 16.03 -16.99 8.41
C ASN A 153 15.85 -15.89 7.34
N GLU A 154 16.30 -14.69 7.64
CA GLU A 154 16.14 -13.48 6.82
C GLU A 154 16.69 -13.66 5.40
N THR A 155 17.81 -14.38 5.26
CA THR A 155 18.45 -14.59 3.96
C THR A 155 17.62 -15.50 3.07
N ASP A 156 17.09 -16.60 3.63
CA ASP A 156 16.26 -17.55 2.88
C ASP A 156 14.94 -16.91 2.48
N GLU A 157 14.30 -16.15 3.38
CA GLU A 157 13.09 -15.40 3.06
C GLU A 157 13.33 -14.38 1.94
N ALA A 158 14.46 -13.65 1.97
CA ALA A 158 14.80 -12.68 0.93
C ALA A 158 15.08 -13.34 -0.42
N LEU A 159 15.83 -14.45 -0.43
CA LEU A 159 16.11 -15.21 -1.65
C LEU A 159 14.84 -15.80 -2.26
N GLU A 160 13.94 -16.29 -1.43
CA GLU A 160 12.65 -16.80 -1.87
C GLU A 160 11.80 -15.69 -2.50
N ALA A 161 11.65 -14.55 -1.82
CA ALA A 161 10.88 -13.42 -2.32
C ALA A 161 11.42 -12.92 -3.67
N ILE A 162 12.75 -12.82 -3.81
CA ILE A 162 13.40 -12.46 -5.09
C ILE A 162 13.12 -13.51 -6.17
N SER A 163 13.16 -14.80 -5.82
CA SER A 163 12.86 -15.88 -6.76
C SER A 163 11.42 -15.81 -7.26
N LEU A 164 10.47 -15.54 -6.36
CA LEU A 164 9.06 -15.36 -6.72
C LEU A 164 8.86 -14.17 -7.66
N LEU A 165 9.50 -13.02 -7.39
CA LEU A 165 9.42 -11.86 -8.30
C LEU A 165 9.99 -12.16 -9.70
N LYS A 166 11.09 -12.94 -9.78
CA LYS A 166 11.68 -13.32 -11.08
C LYS A 166 10.76 -14.19 -11.93
N THR A 167 9.92 -15.00 -11.29
CA THR A 167 9.00 -15.92 -11.98
C THR A 167 7.62 -15.31 -12.23
N HIS A 168 7.33 -14.13 -11.67
CA HIS A 168 6.05 -13.43 -11.82
C HIS A 168 6.27 -11.99 -12.33
N PRO A 169 6.48 -11.79 -13.64
CA PRO A 169 6.83 -10.49 -14.21
C PRO A 169 5.70 -9.45 -14.13
N ASN A 170 4.49 -9.87 -13.80
CA ASN A 170 3.34 -9.01 -13.51
C ASN A 170 3.38 -8.41 -12.09
N ILE A 171 4.33 -8.83 -11.25
CA ILE A 171 4.47 -8.34 -9.89
C ILE A 171 5.70 -7.44 -9.79
N PHE A 172 5.49 -6.25 -9.28
CA PHE A 172 6.53 -5.26 -9.00
C PHE A 172 6.70 -5.07 -7.49
N SER A 173 7.91 -4.81 -7.04
CA SER A 173 8.20 -4.48 -5.65
C SER A 173 9.39 -3.53 -5.53
N GLU A 174 9.45 -2.77 -4.45
CA GLU A 174 10.57 -1.94 -4.05
C GLU A 174 11.05 -2.31 -2.63
N SER A 175 12.16 -1.76 -2.22
CA SER A 175 12.72 -1.94 -0.89
C SER A 175 13.08 -0.60 -0.26
N TYR A 176 13.08 -0.52 1.05
CA TYR A 176 13.64 0.63 1.74
C TYR A 176 15.14 0.75 1.40
N LEU A 177 15.58 1.98 1.12
CA LEU A 177 16.99 2.29 0.86
C LEU A 177 17.81 2.35 2.16
N SER A 178 17.16 2.58 3.29
CA SER A 178 17.79 2.69 4.60
C SER A 178 17.49 1.46 5.46
N PRO A 179 18.45 0.92 6.20
CA PRO A 179 18.20 -0.12 7.22
C PRO A 179 17.34 0.40 8.38
N LEU A 180 17.25 1.72 8.53
CA LEU A 180 16.43 2.38 9.54
C LEU A 180 15.20 2.97 8.85
N ASN A 181 14.03 2.62 9.33
CA ASN A 181 12.78 3.26 8.95
C ASN A 181 12.04 3.77 10.18
N GLY A 182 11.20 4.78 9.97
CA GLY A 182 10.35 5.34 11.00
C GLY A 182 8.93 4.75 10.94
N THR A 183 8.34 4.54 12.10
CA THR A 183 6.92 4.22 12.21
C THR A 183 6.27 5.12 13.26
N ARG A 184 4.96 5.27 13.19
CA ARG A 184 4.19 5.96 14.22
C ARG A 184 3.68 4.95 15.24
N LEU A 185 4.09 5.13 16.49
CA LEU A 185 3.54 4.42 17.62
C LEU A 185 2.48 5.29 18.30
N VAL A 186 1.31 4.72 18.59
CA VAL A 186 0.31 5.34 19.46
C VAL A 186 0.33 4.57 20.77
N VAL A 187 0.82 5.22 21.82
CA VAL A 187 0.74 4.67 23.18
C VAL A 187 -0.62 5.09 23.76
N GLN A 188 -1.45 4.12 24.09
CA GLN A 188 -2.63 4.37 24.92
C GLN A 188 -2.17 4.25 26.37
N ASN A 189 -2.33 5.32 27.13
CA ASN A 189 -2.18 5.26 28.58
C ASN A 189 -3.46 4.62 29.13
N ASP A 190 -3.30 3.52 29.86
CA ASP A 190 -4.37 2.87 30.63
C ASP A 190 -4.82 3.75 31.80
#